data_329eefca7f6ccb477e960a2a8392324e
#
_entry.id   329eefca7f6ccb477e960a2a8392324e
#
_cell.length_a   1.000
_cell.length_b   1.000
_cell.length_c   1.000
_cell.angle_alpha   90.00
_cell.angle_beta   90.00
_cell.angle_gamma   90.00
#
_symmetry.space_group_name_H-M   'P 1'
#
loop_
_entity.id
_entity.type
_entity.pdbx_description
1 polymer ?
#
loop_
_entity_poly.entity_id
_entity_poly.type
_entity_poly.pdbx_seq_one_letter_code
_entity_poly.pdbx_strand_id
1 'polypeptide(L)'
;MGKSLTPELILAKCKTDKLSNIKNLNLWGNDLEDISIVKDMPNIEICSLSLNKIHSLKDFSSLKKLAELYLRKNLIQDLTEAKFLTYCPNLKVLWLWDNPIAEHPLYR
;
A
#
# COMPACT_ATOMS: atom_id res chain seq x y z
N MET A 1 -5.12 17.80 -3.43
CA MET A 1 -5.80 16.74 -2.69
C MET A 1 -5.72 15.41 -3.44
N GLY A 2 -5.54 14.35 -2.69
CA GLY A 2 -5.49 13.02 -3.28
C GLY A 2 -6.86 12.43 -3.54
N LYS A 3 -6.88 11.33 -4.23
CA LYS A 3 -8.10 10.61 -4.57
C LYS A 3 -8.27 9.40 -3.65
N SER A 4 -9.52 8.97 -3.52
CA SER A 4 -9.83 7.72 -2.83
C SER A 4 -9.77 6.56 -3.81
N LEU A 5 -9.19 5.45 -3.37
CA LEU A 5 -9.22 4.23 -4.14
C LEU A 5 -10.63 3.64 -4.07
N THR A 6 -11.21 3.34 -5.22
CA THR A 6 -12.58 2.85 -5.33
C THR A 6 -12.60 1.46 -5.95
N PRO A 7 -13.69 0.68 -5.68
CA PRO A 7 -13.84 -0.62 -6.34
C PRO A 7 -13.83 -0.49 -7.86
N GLU A 8 -14.44 0.57 -8.40
CA GLU A 8 -14.50 0.78 -9.84
C GLU A 8 -13.12 0.90 -10.45
N LEU A 9 -12.22 1.68 -9.83
CA LEU A 9 -10.87 1.83 -10.32
C LEU A 9 -10.12 0.51 -10.28
N ILE A 10 -10.26 -0.23 -9.18
CA ILE A 10 -9.58 -1.50 -9.01
C ILE A 10 -10.04 -2.51 -10.06
N LEU A 11 -11.36 -2.66 -10.20
CA LEU A 11 -11.91 -3.65 -11.12
C LEU A 11 -11.58 -3.31 -12.57
N ALA A 12 -11.54 -2.02 -12.89
CA ALA A 12 -11.16 -1.59 -14.24
C ALA A 12 -9.71 -1.93 -14.57
N LYS A 13 -8.81 -1.82 -13.58
CA LYS A 13 -7.37 -2.08 -13.79
C LYS A 13 -7.03 -3.55 -13.72
N CYS A 14 -7.72 -4.31 -12.88
CA CYS A 14 -7.35 -5.70 -12.59
C CYS A 14 -8.16 -6.72 -13.38
N LYS A 15 -9.15 -6.27 -14.12
CA LYS A 15 -9.96 -7.12 -15.00
C LYS A 15 -10.56 -8.32 -14.28
N THR A 16 -11.08 -8.09 -13.08
CA THR A 16 -11.76 -9.09 -12.29
C THR A 16 -13.07 -8.50 -11.77
N ASP A 17 -14.01 -9.36 -11.40
CA ASP A 17 -15.29 -8.92 -10.86
C ASP A 17 -15.38 -9.04 -9.33
N LYS A 18 -14.29 -9.49 -8.68
CA LYS A 18 -14.26 -9.65 -7.22
C LYS A 18 -12.96 -9.15 -6.64
N LEU A 19 -13.07 -8.26 -5.64
CA LEU A 19 -11.90 -7.73 -4.95
C LEU A 19 -11.10 -8.84 -4.26
N SER A 20 -11.78 -9.86 -3.75
CA SER A 20 -11.09 -10.96 -3.06
C SER A 20 -10.24 -11.84 -3.98
N ASN A 21 -10.41 -11.72 -5.28
CA ASN A 21 -9.60 -12.48 -6.24
C ASN A 21 -8.24 -11.84 -6.51
N ILE A 22 -8.04 -10.58 -6.06
CA ILE A 22 -6.84 -9.84 -6.42
C ILE A 22 -5.68 -10.23 -5.52
N LYS A 23 -4.59 -10.68 -6.12
CA LYS A 23 -3.35 -11.02 -5.44
C LYS A 23 -2.25 -10.01 -5.74
N ASN A 24 -2.31 -9.36 -6.90
CA ASN A 24 -1.33 -8.38 -7.32
C ASN A 24 -2.07 -7.09 -7.68
N LEU A 25 -1.92 -6.07 -6.83
CA LEU A 25 -2.54 -4.77 -7.06
C LEU A 25 -1.46 -3.78 -7.46
N ASN A 26 -1.55 -3.26 -8.69
CA ASN A 26 -0.61 -2.27 -9.19
C ASN A 26 -1.37 -1.04 -9.67
N LEU A 27 -1.32 0.03 -8.87
CA LEU A 27 -1.97 1.30 -9.17
C LEU A 27 -0.98 2.46 -9.06
N TRP A 28 0.16 2.28 -9.64
CA TRP A 28 1.25 3.23 -9.69
C TRP A 28 0.77 4.55 -10.32
N GLY A 29 1.10 5.67 -9.66
CA GLY A 29 0.88 6.98 -10.27
C GLY A 29 -0.58 7.39 -10.42
N ASN A 30 -1.46 7.07 -9.48
CA ASN A 30 -2.87 7.36 -9.55
C ASN A 30 -3.36 8.44 -8.58
N ASP A 31 -2.45 9.17 -7.94
CA ASP A 31 -2.80 10.26 -7.05
C ASP A 31 -3.66 9.81 -5.86
N LEU A 32 -3.45 8.58 -5.39
CA LEU A 32 -4.27 7.98 -4.34
C LEU A 32 -3.83 8.43 -2.96
N GLU A 33 -4.78 8.84 -2.13
CA GLU A 33 -4.54 9.21 -0.74
C GLU A 33 -5.25 8.23 0.21
N ASP A 34 -6.53 7.99 -0.01
CA ASP A 34 -7.31 7.06 0.81
C ASP A 34 -7.35 5.70 0.15
N ILE A 35 -6.69 4.72 0.79
CA ILE A 35 -6.63 3.35 0.28
C ILE A 35 -7.29 2.36 1.24
N SER A 36 -8.23 2.86 2.06
CA SER A 36 -8.84 2.02 3.08
C SER A 36 -9.55 0.78 2.54
N ILE A 37 -9.96 0.80 1.27
CA ILE A 37 -10.63 -0.34 0.64
C ILE A 37 -9.73 -1.59 0.57
N VAL A 38 -8.40 -1.45 0.71
CA VAL A 38 -7.53 -2.64 0.69
C VAL A 38 -7.86 -3.60 1.84
N LYS A 39 -8.54 -3.11 2.88
CA LYS A 39 -9.00 -3.98 3.97
C LYS A 39 -9.98 -5.04 3.49
N ASP A 40 -10.65 -4.80 2.37
CA ASP A 40 -11.59 -5.74 1.77
C ASP A 40 -10.92 -6.64 0.74
N MET A 41 -9.60 -6.61 0.66
CA MET A 41 -8.83 -7.35 -0.32
C MET A 41 -7.80 -8.25 0.37
N PRO A 42 -8.23 -9.25 1.13
CA PRO A 42 -7.35 -9.98 2.03
C PRO A 42 -6.33 -10.88 1.34
N ASN A 43 -6.47 -11.09 0.04
CA ASN A 43 -5.60 -12.01 -0.70
C ASN A 43 -4.46 -11.31 -1.44
N ILE A 44 -4.27 -10.00 -1.24
CA ILE A 44 -3.16 -9.28 -1.87
C ILE A 44 -1.84 -9.84 -1.36
N GLU A 45 -0.96 -10.21 -2.30
CA GLU A 45 0.39 -10.67 -2.02
C GLU A 45 1.42 -9.65 -2.47
N ILE A 46 1.17 -8.97 -3.59
CA ILE A 46 2.04 -7.92 -4.12
C ILE A 46 1.21 -6.66 -4.27
N CYS A 47 1.65 -5.58 -3.64
CA CYS A 47 0.95 -4.30 -3.70
C CYS A 47 1.92 -3.21 -4.12
N SER A 48 1.71 -2.64 -5.30
CA SER A 48 2.52 -1.56 -5.82
C SER A 48 1.68 -0.30 -5.93
N LEU A 49 1.96 0.65 -5.04
CA LEU A 49 1.25 1.92 -4.96
C LEU A 49 2.23 3.10 -4.98
N SER A 50 3.35 2.94 -5.67
CA SER A 50 4.34 4.00 -5.80
C SER A 50 3.76 5.21 -6.53
N LEU A 51 4.32 6.39 -6.24
CA LEU A 51 3.91 7.66 -6.86
C LEU A 51 2.45 8.00 -6.59
N ASN A 52 2.04 7.85 -5.35
CA ASN A 52 0.72 8.25 -4.87
C ASN A 52 0.90 9.27 -3.72
N LYS A 53 -0.14 9.46 -2.93
CA LYS A 53 -0.13 10.43 -1.82
C LYS A 53 -0.50 9.75 -0.49
N ILE A 54 -0.02 8.54 -0.28
CA ILE A 54 -0.34 7.76 0.89
C ILE A 54 0.46 8.25 2.09
N HIS A 55 -0.22 8.50 3.21
CA HIS A 55 0.38 9.03 4.44
C HIS A 55 0.57 7.97 5.51
N SER A 56 -0.20 6.89 5.47
CA SER A 56 -0.23 5.93 6.58
C SER A 56 -0.09 4.50 6.08
N LEU A 57 0.57 3.67 6.88
CA LEU A 57 0.70 2.24 6.62
C LEU A 57 -0.40 1.42 7.31
N LYS A 58 -1.33 2.11 7.99
CA LYS A 58 -2.33 1.45 8.82
C LYS A 58 -3.16 0.41 8.07
N ASP A 59 -3.59 0.74 6.86
CA ASP A 59 -4.49 -0.14 6.11
C ASP A 59 -3.83 -1.43 5.66
N PHE A 60 -2.50 -1.45 5.58
CA PHE A 60 -1.79 -2.66 5.19
C PHE A 60 -1.74 -3.71 6.30
N SER A 61 -2.04 -3.32 7.53
CA SER A 61 -1.97 -4.25 8.67
C SER A 61 -2.95 -5.42 8.56
N SER A 62 -4.00 -5.29 7.76
CA SER A 62 -4.98 -6.35 7.56
C SER A 62 -4.57 -7.34 6.46
N LEU A 63 -3.50 -7.06 5.73
CA LEU A 63 -3.09 -7.87 4.57
C LEU A 63 -2.11 -8.95 5.01
N LYS A 64 -2.66 -10.06 5.52
CA LYS A 64 -1.85 -11.12 6.14
C LYS A 64 -1.02 -11.92 5.13
N LYS A 65 -1.36 -11.85 3.84
CA LYS A 65 -0.63 -12.54 2.78
C LYS A 65 0.35 -11.63 2.05
N LEU A 66 0.44 -10.36 2.45
CA LEU A 66 1.28 -9.39 1.78
C LEU A 66 2.75 -9.80 1.88
N ALA A 67 3.40 -9.93 0.73
CA ALA A 67 4.80 -10.32 0.63
C ALA A 67 5.67 -9.18 0.08
N GLU A 68 5.13 -8.36 -0.81
CA GLU A 68 5.88 -7.26 -1.42
C GLU A 68 5.05 -5.99 -1.40
N LEU A 69 5.63 -4.91 -0.87
CA LEU A 69 4.95 -3.62 -0.77
C LEU A 69 5.86 -2.53 -1.32
N TYR A 70 5.41 -1.87 -2.39
CA TYR A 70 6.16 -0.82 -3.07
C TYR A 70 5.44 0.51 -2.88
N LEU A 71 6.05 1.41 -2.11
CA LEU A 71 5.48 2.71 -1.76
C LEU A 71 6.45 3.86 -2.04
N ARG A 72 7.31 3.71 -3.02
CA ARG A 72 8.23 4.77 -3.40
C ARG A 72 7.46 6.04 -3.79
N LYS A 73 7.95 7.20 -3.34
CA LYS A 73 7.36 8.50 -3.63
C LYS A 73 5.90 8.60 -3.18
N ASN A 74 5.70 8.37 -1.92
CA ASN A 74 4.46 8.65 -1.22
C ASN A 74 4.75 9.69 -0.13
N LEU A 75 3.88 9.79 0.87
CA LEU A 75 3.98 10.81 1.90
C LEU A 75 4.11 10.21 3.31
N ILE A 76 4.67 9.02 3.42
CA ILE A 76 4.90 8.38 4.71
C ILE A 76 6.03 9.13 5.42
N GLN A 77 5.78 9.68 6.61
CA GLN A 77 6.79 10.45 7.31
C GLN A 77 7.06 10.02 8.75
N ASP A 78 6.14 9.34 9.40
CA ASP A 78 6.28 8.97 10.81
C ASP A 78 6.87 7.57 10.91
N LEU A 79 8.05 7.47 11.54
CA LEU A 79 8.72 6.18 11.70
C LEU A 79 7.87 5.18 12.48
N THR A 80 6.99 5.65 13.37
CA THR A 80 6.11 4.76 14.13
C THR A 80 5.10 4.04 13.24
N GLU A 81 4.86 4.53 12.03
CA GLU A 81 3.97 3.84 11.08
C GLU A 81 4.46 2.42 10.76
N ALA A 82 5.76 2.19 10.86
CA ALA A 82 6.32 0.86 10.57
C ALA A 82 5.73 -0.23 11.46
N LYS A 83 5.19 0.12 12.63
CA LYS A 83 4.57 -0.85 13.54
C LYS A 83 3.42 -1.62 12.88
N PHE A 84 2.71 -0.99 11.93
CA PHE A 84 1.59 -1.64 11.26
C PHE A 84 2.04 -2.81 10.39
N LEU A 85 3.28 -2.80 9.95
CA LEU A 85 3.83 -3.87 9.11
C LEU A 85 4.20 -5.11 9.91
N THR A 86 4.26 -5.00 11.23
CA THR A 86 4.51 -6.17 12.09
C THR A 86 3.35 -7.16 12.02
N TYR A 87 2.19 -6.72 11.54
CA TYR A 87 1.02 -7.59 11.35
C TYR A 87 1.05 -8.31 10.01
N CYS A 88 2.11 -8.12 9.21
CA CYS A 88 2.26 -8.75 7.91
C CYS A 88 3.39 -9.78 7.97
N PRO A 89 3.12 -11.01 8.44
CA PRO A 89 4.20 -11.97 8.73
C PRO A 89 4.96 -12.46 7.51
N ASN A 90 4.36 -12.30 6.32
CA ASN A 90 4.99 -12.78 5.07
C ASN A 90 5.69 -11.67 4.30
N LEU A 91 5.74 -10.45 4.84
CA LEU A 91 6.34 -9.32 4.13
C LEU A 91 7.85 -9.52 3.99
N LYS A 92 8.33 -9.53 2.75
CA LYS A 92 9.74 -9.75 2.41
C LYS A 92 10.40 -8.54 1.75
N VAL A 93 9.62 -7.76 0.99
CA VAL A 93 10.13 -6.62 0.25
C VAL A 93 9.33 -5.38 0.63
N LEU A 94 10.02 -4.33 1.01
CA LEU A 94 9.40 -3.05 1.37
C LEU A 94 10.22 -1.92 0.77
N TRP A 95 9.63 -1.13 -0.11
CA TRP A 95 10.27 0.04 -0.70
C TRP A 95 9.61 1.31 -0.19
N LEU A 96 10.37 2.09 0.60
CA LEU A 96 9.91 3.38 1.15
C LEU A 96 10.77 4.55 0.68
N TRP A 97 11.48 4.40 -0.41
CA TRP A 97 12.34 5.46 -0.96
C TRP A 97 11.50 6.68 -1.32
N ASP A 98 12.12 7.84 -1.22
CA ASP A 98 11.49 9.10 -1.62
C ASP A 98 10.20 9.38 -0.86
N ASN A 99 10.08 8.84 0.36
CA ASN A 99 9.10 9.26 1.34
C ASN A 99 9.82 10.07 2.41
N PRO A 100 9.11 10.97 3.10
CA PRO A 100 9.75 11.73 4.18
C PRO A 100 10.38 10.85 5.27
N ILE A 101 9.81 9.68 5.52
CA ILE A 101 10.33 8.74 6.52
C ILE A 101 11.78 8.33 6.22
N ALA A 102 12.16 8.29 4.94
CA ALA A 102 13.51 7.88 4.54
C ALA A 102 14.59 8.89 4.96
N GLU A 103 14.18 10.11 5.30
CA GLU A 103 15.08 11.14 5.82
C GLU A 103 15.32 11.02 7.32
N HIS A 104 14.58 10.15 8.00
CA HIS A 104 14.71 9.99 9.45
C HIS A 104 16.01 9.26 9.78
N PRO A 105 16.79 9.76 10.79
CA PRO A 105 18.08 9.14 11.12
C PRO A 105 18.00 7.68 11.53
N LEU A 106 16.85 7.24 12.04
CA LEU A 106 16.65 5.86 12.48
C LEU A 106 16.00 4.98 11.41
N TYR A 107 15.82 5.52 10.21
CA TYR A 107 15.30 4.74 9.10
C TYR A 107 16.35 3.70 8.70
N ARG A 108 15.98 2.45 8.68
CA ARG A 108 16.77 1.31 8.18
C ARG A 108 16.23 -0.01 8.72
#